data_f1ee38c2660794006b8d9dd4b4e6479e
#
_entry.id   f1ee38c2660794006b8d9dd4b4e6479e
#
_cell.length_a   1.000
_cell.length_b   1.000
_cell.length_c   1.000
_cell.angle_alpha   90.00
_cell.angle_beta   90.00
_cell.angle_gamma   90.00
#
_symmetry.space_group_name_H-M   'P 1'
#
loop_
_entity.id
_entity.type
_entity.pdbx_description
1 polymer ?
#
loop_
_entity_poly.entity_id
_entity_poly.type
_entity_poly.pdbx_seq_one_letter_code
_entity_poly.pdbx_strand_id
1 'polypeptide(L)'
;MSNRNYIRTERAPKAIGAYSQAVRCGQTVWISGQIPLDPVSMEVIGNSDSDEGVRSQIEQVFANLNCICKDSGGSLREIVKLNIFLTDMSHFHLVNEVMETVFEKPYPSRAAVGVLSLP
;
A
#
# COMPACT_ATOMS: atom_id res chain seq x y z
N MET A 1 17.11 -22.12 -12.76
CA MET A 1 17.27 -21.23 -11.62
C MET A 1 16.22 -20.14 -11.65
N SER A 2 15.73 -19.82 -10.48
CA SER A 2 14.76 -18.71 -10.35
C SER A 2 15.51 -17.39 -10.22
N ASN A 3 15.03 -16.35 -10.92
CA ASN A 3 15.50 -14.99 -10.73
C ASN A 3 14.54 -14.20 -9.83
N ARG A 4 13.76 -14.90 -9.00
CA ARG A 4 12.84 -14.33 -8.05
C ARG A 4 13.53 -14.08 -6.72
N ASN A 5 13.30 -12.92 -6.15
CA ASN A 5 13.67 -12.61 -4.77
C ASN A 5 12.41 -12.25 -3.99
N TYR A 6 12.25 -12.87 -2.84
CA TYR A 6 11.10 -12.65 -1.97
C TYR A 6 11.47 -11.60 -0.93
N ILE A 7 10.70 -10.52 -0.91
CA ILE A 7 10.97 -9.39 -0.04
C ILE A 7 10.27 -9.60 1.28
N ARG A 8 10.97 -9.34 2.35
CA ARG A 8 10.42 -9.40 3.70
C ARG A 8 10.99 -8.27 4.53
N THR A 9 10.12 -7.50 5.18
CA THR A 9 10.52 -6.43 6.08
C THR A 9 9.66 -6.47 7.34
N GLU A 10 10.26 -6.14 8.48
CA GLU A 10 9.54 -6.03 9.74
C GLU A 10 8.91 -4.64 9.89
N ARG A 11 9.21 -3.71 9.00
CA ARG A 11 8.67 -2.35 9.03
C ARG A 11 7.34 -2.22 8.30
N ALA A 12 6.83 -3.31 7.75
CA ALA A 12 5.49 -3.41 7.18
C ALA A 12 4.80 -4.62 7.78
N PRO A 13 3.47 -4.68 7.72
CA PRO A 13 2.75 -5.83 8.29
C PRO A 13 3.24 -7.14 7.66
N LYS A 14 3.49 -8.12 8.51
CA LYS A 14 3.90 -9.45 8.06
C LYS A 14 2.79 -10.09 7.24
N ALA A 15 3.18 -10.99 6.33
CA ALA A 15 2.21 -11.78 5.58
C ALA A 15 1.46 -12.71 6.55
N ILE A 16 0.15 -12.58 6.58
CA ILE A 16 -0.72 -13.34 7.48
C ILE A 16 -1.42 -14.50 6.76
N GLY A 17 -0.91 -14.91 5.63
CA GLY A 17 -1.49 -15.98 4.83
C GLY A 17 -0.45 -16.56 3.87
N ALA A 18 -0.93 -17.26 2.86
CA ALA A 18 -0.07 -17.94 1.90
C ALA A 18 0.39 -16.95 0.80
N TYR A 19 1.18 -15.96 1.18
CA TYR A 19 1.72 -14.98 0.24
C TYR A 19 2.99 -14.34 0.81
N SER A 20 3.76 -13.69 -0.06
CA SER A 20 4.92 -12.87 0.31
C SER A 20 4.52 -11.40 0.31
N GLN A 21 5.20 -10.58 1.09
CA GLN A 21 4.96 -9.13 1.06
C GLN A 21 5.21 -8.57 -0.33
N ALA A 22 6.28 -9.01 -0.98
CA ALA A 22 6.58 -8.62 -2.34
C ALA A 22 7.51 -9.64 -2.98
N VAL A 23 7.54 -9.67 -4.30
CA VAL A 23 8.42 -10.54 -5.07
C VAL A 23 9.11 -9.68 -6.14
N ARG A 24 10.43 -9.71 -6.17
CA ARG A 24 11.19 -9.13 -7.27
C ARG A 24 11.40 -10.20 -8.34
N CYS A 25 11.14 -9.82 -9.57
CA CYS A 25 11.46 -10.65 -10.73
C CYS A 25 12.14 -9.74 -11.75
N GLY A 26 13.44 -9.93 -11.96
CA GLY A 26 14.24 -9.03 -12.77
C GLY A 26 14.27 -7.62 -12.18
N GLN A 27 13.82 -6.64 -12.95
CA GLN A 27 13.78 -5.23 -12.55
C GLN A 27 12.41 -4.81 -12.00
N THR A 28 11.47 -5.73 -11.90
CA THR A 28 10.11 -5.44 -11.46
C THR A 28 9.85 -6.05 -10.10
N VAL A 29 9.21 -5.27 -9.23
CA VAL A 29 8.76 -5.74 -7.91
C VAL A 29 7.24 -5.74 -7.90
N TRP A 30 6.67 -6.88 -7.54
CA TRP A 30 5.24 -7.08 -7.40
C TRP A 30 4.92 -7.07 -5.92
N ILE A 31 4.09 -6.13 -5.48
CA ILE A 31 3.80 -5.94 -4.06
C ILE A 31 2.38 -6.43 -3.77
N SER A 32 2.26 -7.23 -2.72
CA SER A 32 0.96 -7.67 -2.24
C SER A 32 0.14 -6.48 -1.72
N GLY A 33 -1.18 -6.59 -1.83
CA GLY A 33 -2.06 -5.55 -1.35
C GLY A 33 -1.82 -5.23 0.12
N GLN A 34 -1.85 -3.96 0.45
CA GLN A 34 -1.67 -3.49 1.82
C GLN A 34 -2.97 -2.95 2.37
N ILE A 35 -3.25 -3.31 3.60
CA ILE A 35 -4.36 -2.78 4.39
C ILE A 35 -3.77 -1.94 5.53
N PRO A 36 -4.55 -1.08 6.17
CA PRO A 36 -4.00 -0.11 7.14
C PRO A 36 -3.69 -0.71 8.50
N LEU A 37 -2.80 -1.70 8.53
CA LEU A 37 -2.34 -2.32 9.76
C LEU A 37 -1.08 -1.66 10.27
N ASP A 38 -1.00 -1.50 11.58
CA ASP A 38 0.25 -1.17 12.26
C ASP A 38 1.19 -2.37 12.16
N PRO A 39 2.45 -2.18 11.71
CA PRO A 39 3.36 -3.32 11.52
C PRO A 39 3.73 -4.07 12.80
N VAL A 40 3.66 -3.42 13.95
CA VAL A 40 4.04 -4.02 15.23
C VAL A 40 2.84 -4.69 15.90
N SER A 41 1.76 -3.95 16.11
CA SER A 41 0.58 -4.48 16.79
C SER A 41 -0.29 -5.35 15.89
N MET A 42 -0.19 -5.17 14.59
CA MET A 42 -1.05 -5.81 13.58
C MET A 42 -2.52 -5.43 13.76
N GLU A 43 -2.78 -4.30 14.37
CA GLU A 43 -4.13 -3.76 14.53
C GLU A 43 -4.42 -2.72 13.44
N VAL A 44 -5.69 -2.62 13.06
CA VAL A 44 -6.14 -1.65 12.07
C VAL A 44 -6.02 -0.24 12.64
N ILE A 45 -5.38 0.64 11.87
CA ILE A 45 -5.25 2.05 12.19
C ILE A 45 -6.50 2.78 11.68
N GLY A 46 -6.93 3.79 12.42
CA GLY A 46 -8.06 4.62 12.00
C GLY A 46 -9.38 3.89 12.01
N ASN A 47 -10.32 4.42 11.28
CA ASN A 47 -11.67 3.86 11.14
C ASN A 47 -12.28 4.38 9.84
N SER A 48 -13.46 3.85 9.49
CA SER A 48 -14.18 4.28 8.28
C SER A 48 -15.32 5.24 8.60
N ASP A 49 -15.44 5.70 9.84
CA ASP A 49 -16.59 6.50 10.32
C ASP A 49 -16.38 8.01 10.15
N SER A 50 -15.18 8.44 9.85
CA SER A 50 -14.84 9.86 9.69
C SER A 50 -13.79 10.04 8.61
N ASP A 51 -13.75 11.24 8.03
CA ASP A 51 -12.71 11.57 7.04
C ASP A 51 -11.31 11.46 7.65
N GLU A 52 -11.15 11.89 8.91
CA GLU A 52 -9.87 11.79 9.60
C GLU A 52 -9.44 10.33 9.78
N GLY A 53 -10.37 9.46 10.17
CA GLY A 53 -10.10 8.03 10.33
C GLY A 53 -9.71 7.37 9.02
N VAL A 54 -10.40 7.70 7.94
CA VAL A 54 -10.09 7.17 6.60
C VAL A 54 -8.75 7.71 6.12
N ARG A 55 -8.47 9.00 6.33
CA ARG A 55 -7.18 9.59 5.98
C ARG A 55 -6.04 8.86 6.68
N SER A 56 -6.19 8.57 7.97
CA SER A 56 -5.18 7.81 8.73
C SER A 56 -4.96 6.43 8.13
N GLN A 57 -6.01 5.77 7.67
CA GLN A 57 -5.90 4.47 7.02
C GLN A 57 -5.11 4.57 5.72
N ILE A 58 -5.39 5.56 4.89
CA ILE A 58 -4.70 5.75 3.62
C ILE A 58 -3.22 6.05 3.87
N GLU A 59 -2.92 6.92 4.82
CA GLU A 59 -1.55 7.24 5.19
C GLU A 59 -0.78 6.01 5.67
N GLN A 60 -1.43 5.16 6.46
CA GLN A 60 -0.80 3.93 6.95
C GLN A 60 -0.50 2.96 5.80
N VAL A 61 -1.42 2.81 4.86
CA VAL A 61 -1.19 1.96 3.68
C VAL A 61 0.03 2.43 2.91
N PHE A 62 0.16 3.73 2.66
CA PHE A 62 1.32 4.25 1.94
C PHE A 62 2.61 4.14 2.75
N ALA A 63 2.54 4.28 4.08
CA ALA A 63 3.70 4.04 4.94
C ALA A 63 4.18 2.60 4.83
N ASN A 64 3.25 1.64 4.86
CA ASN A 64 3.57 0.23 4.70
C ASN A 64 4.18 -0.05 3.33
N LEU A 65 3.58 0.50 2.27
CA LEU A 65 4.11 0.35 0.90
C LEU A 65 5.52 0.93 0.79
N ASN A 66 5.76 2.09 1.41
CA ASN A 66 7.08 2.72 1.35
C ASN A 66 8.15 1.85 1.99
N CYS A 67 7.85 1.23 3.12
CA CYS A 67 8.80 0.33 3.79
C CYS A 67 9.12 -0.89 2.91
N ILE A 68 8.11 -1.46 2.26
CA ILE A 68 8.32 -2.58 1.34
C ILE A 68 9.16 -2.14 0.13
N CYS A 69 8.86 -0.97 -0.44
CA CYS A 69 9.63 -0.42 -1.55
C CYS A 69 11.09 -0.22 -1.16
N LYS A 70 11.36 0.33 0.01
CA LYS A 70 12.72 0.56 0.48
C LYS A 70 13.50 -0.73 0.68
N ASP A 71 12.86 -1.74 1.26
CA ASP A 71 13.52 -3.04 1.42
C ASP A 71 13.67 -3.78 0.08
N SER A 72 12.95 -3.34 -0.94
CA SER A 72 13.11 -3.83 -2.31
C SER A 72 14.21 -3.09 -3.09
N GLY A 73 14.80 -2.07 -2.49
CA GLY A 73 15.86 -1.28 -3.13
C GLY A 73 15.36 -0.04 -3.86
N GLY A 74 14.12 0.36 -3.65
CA GLY A 74 13.52 1.55 -4.25
C GLY A 74 12.79 2.40 -3.24
N SER A 75 11.77 3.09 -3.71
CA SER A 75 10.93 3.94 -2.87
C SER A 75 9.57 4.11 -3.55
N LEU A 76 8.68 4.89 -2.93
CA LEU A 76 7.41 5.23 -3.57
C LEU A 76 7.59 5.90 -4.94
N ARG A 77 8.75 6.55 -5.17
CA ARG A 77 9.04 7.24 -6.43
C ARG A 77 9.14 6.29 -7.62
N GLU A 78 9.46 5.02 -7.38
CA GLU A 78 9.60 4.02 -8.43
C GLU A 78 8.30 3.30 -8.74
N ILE A 79 7.22 3.60 -8.03
CA ILE A 79 5.91 3.00 -8.32
C ILE A 79 5.40 3.54 -9.65
N VAL A 80 5.02 2.63 -10.54
CA VAL A 80 4.50 3.00 -11.86
C VAL A 80 2.99 2.79 -11.96
N LYS A 81 2.41 1.96 -11.11
CA LYS A 81 0.98 1.65 -11.15
C LYS A 81 0.46 1.37 -9.74
N LEU A 82 -0.66 2.00 -9.40
CA LEU A 82 -1.42 1.73 -8.19
C LEU A 82 -2.81 1.20 -8.54
N ASN A 83 -3.24 0.17 -7.84
CA ASN A 83 -4.63 -0.25 -7.84
C ASN A 83 -5.20 0.05 -6.46
N ILE A 84 -6.26 0.84 -6.42
CA ILE A 84 -6.84 1.33 -5.17
C ILE A 84 -8.24 0.76 -5.03
N PHE A 85 -8.51 0.14 -3.87
CA PHE A 85 -9.80 -0.48 -3.58
C PHE A 85 -10.40 0.20 -2.35
N LEU A 86 -11.61 0.73 -2.52
CA LEU A 86 -12.34 1.42 -1.44
C LEU A 86 -13.69 0.75 -1.25
N THR A 87 -14.12 0.61 -0.01
CA THR A 87 -15.48 0.15 0.28
C THR A 87 -16.51 1.27 0.14
N ASP A 88 -16.05 2.51 0.14
CA ASP A 88 -16.91 3.69 -0.02
C ASP A 88 -16.19 4.72 -0.91
N MET A 89 -16.70 4.88 -2.13
CA MET A 89 -16.08 5.79 -3.10
C MET A 89 -16.25 7.28 -2.74
N SER A 90 -17.09 7.60 -1.76
CA SER A 90 -17.17 8.99 -1.30
C SER A 90 -15.88 9.45 -0.62
N HIS A 91 -14.99 8.51 -0.24
CA HIS A 91 -13.69 8.80 0.33
C HIS A 91 -12.58 8.98 -0.70
N PHE A 92 -12.90 8.89 -1.99
CA PHE A 92 -11.88 8.94 -3.05
C PHE A 92 -11.06 10.24 -3.02
N HIS A 93 -11.70 11.37 -2.68
CA HIS A 93 -10.99 12.65 -2.57
C HIS A 93 -9.87 12.64 -1.54
N LEU A 94 -10.02 11.83 -0.46
CA LEU A 94 -8.98 11.68 0.55
C LEU A 94 -7.74 10.97 0.01
N VAL A 95 -7.96 10.01 -0.90
CA VAL A 95 -6.84 9.32 -1.58
C VAL A 95 -6.02 10.34 -2.37
N ASN A 96 -6.67 11.22 -3.12
CA ASN A 96 -5.99 12.27 -3.88
C ASN A 96 -5.19 13.20 -2.95
N GLU A 97 -5.80 13.63 -1.86
CA GLU A 97 -5.14 14.51 -0.90
C GLU A 97 -3.88 13.88 -0.31
N VAL A 98 -3.95 12.61 0.09
CA VAL A 98 -2.79 11.91 0.64
C VAL A 98 -1.73 11.70 -0.44
N MET A 99 -2.14 11.28 -1.64
CA MET A 99 -1.20 11.06 -2.72
C MET A 99 -0.43 12.34 -3.09
N GLU A 100 -1.06 13.49 -3.00
CA GLU A 100 -0.38 14.76 -3.25
C GLU A 100 0.72 15.04 -2.24
N THR A 101 0.65 14.46 -1.03
CA THR A 101 1.68 14.64 0.01
C THR A 101 2.77 13.58 -0.04
N VAL A 102 2.46 12.35 -0.48
CA VAL A 102 3.44 11.24 -0.45
C VAL A 102 4.12 11.01 -1.78
N PHE A 103 3.57 11.50 -2.89
CA PHE A 103 4.18 11.40 -4.20
C PHE A 103 4.53 12.78 -4.75
N GLU A 104 5.53 12.81 -5.62
CA GLU A 104 5.88 13.99 -6.41
C GLU A 104 5.43 13.77 -7.85
N LYS A 105 5.15 14.87 -8.57
CA LYS A 105 4.86 14.79 -9.99
C LYS A 105 6.11 14.36 -10.77
N PRO A 106 5.97 13.56 -11.83
CA PRO A 106 4.72 12.98 -12.34
C PRO A 106 4.25 11.81 -11.46
N TYR A 107 2.93 11.71 -11.28
CA TYR A 107 2.32 10.67 -10.46
C TYR A 107 2.33 9.31 -11.17
N PRO A 108 2.29 8.21 -10.42
CA PRO A 108 2.07 6.90 -11.04
C PRO A 108 0.71 6.81 -11.70
N SER A 109 0.57 5.91 -12.66
CA SER A 109 -0.76 5.59 -13.18
C SER A 109 -1.56 4.87 -12.09
N ARG A 110 -2.89 4.95 -12.15
CA ARG A 110 -3.72 4.28 -11.14
C ARG A 110 -5.10 3.91 -11.67
N ALA A 111 -5.71 2.95 -11.00
CA ALA A 111 -7.13 2.67 -11.08
C ALA A 111 -7.68 2.69 -9.66
N ALA A 112 -8.91 3.20 -9.50
CA ALA A 112 -9.59 3.17 -8.22
C ALA A 112 -10.97 2.57 -8.44
N VAL A 113 -11.31 1.57 -7.64
CA VAL A 113 -12.59 0.87 -7.76
C VAL A 113 -13.23 0.69 -6.40
N GLY A 114 -14.55 0.75 -6.39
CA GLY A 114 -15.33 0.42 -5.21
C GLY A 114 -15.52 -1.07 -5.11
N VAL A 115 -15.37 -1.62 -3.92
CA VAL A 115 -15.54 -3.04 -3.66
C VAL A 115 -16.52 -3.22 -2.51
N LEU A 116 -17.13 -4.42 -2.44
CA LEU A 116 -18.11 -4.71 -1.41
C LEU A 116 -17.47 -4.75 -0.02
N SER A 117 -16.30 -5.35 0.10
CA SER A 117 -15.60 -5.48 1.37
C SER A 117 -14.11 -5.65 1.16
N LEU A 118 -13.34 -5.40 2.22
CA LEU A 118 -11.89 -5.61 2.27
C LEU A 118 -11.56 -6.53 3.44
N PRO A 119 -10.44 -7.26 3.38
CA PRO A 119 -10.05 -8.14 4.47
C PRO A 119 -9.72 -7.39 5.75
#